data_81f6c9e093cd992607fa60fb526372d4
#
_entry.id   81f6c9e093cd992607fa60fb526372d4
#
_cell.length_a   1.000
_cell.length_b   1.000
_cell.length_c   1.000
_cell.angle_alpha   90.00
_cell.angle_beta   90.00
_cell.angle_gamma   90.00
#
_symmetry.space_group_name_H-M   'P 1'
#
loop_
_entity.id
_entity.type
_entity.pdbx_description
1 polymer ?
#
loop_
_entity_poly.entity_id
_entity_poly.type
_entity_poly.pdbx_seq_one_letter_code
_entity_poly.pdbx_strand_id
1 'polypeptide(L)'
;MNYKDTFLIWSQDPYFDEETRLELENIAGDEKEIEDRFYKDLEFGTGGLRGVLGAGTNRMNIYTVAKASAGLAKYIVSNGEEAMKRGVAICYDSRHYSPEFAQIAASTFAAYGVKAYLSDELRPVPMCSYSVRYFGAFAGVMITASHNPPKYNGYKVYGEDGGQVTNEAASAILANMEEFSDVRTIKKADFDEAVASGLIERFGPEVDVAYMDMLTELIIDKDAISRQADMSIVYTPLHGSGNKPVRRILKKAGFNNVYVVPQQELPDGAFPTVKSPNPEDPAALTMGIELAKKVNASLVFGTDPDSDRLGIAARTEENGEVVYKCFTGNQVGLMLLDYILDSKKRLGTLEDDSFACTTIVSTKLCASVCKEYGVELQETLTGFKYIGERIKLDDEFGDKHFQFGFEESYGYLSGTSVRDKDAVVAAMLVCGMAAQSFDRGETLFDRLERIYKKHGYGFEQAVSFTLEGKEGIEKIVSAMESMRTDLENCKSASDAQALIGGPSVVAVRDYSKSVRYDFSGDEVKTSELTLPKSNVLLYELGGDKGLDWACARPSGTEPKLKIYFGIYDSTEAGAKSRLEAVKEQMSAFVEARLK
;
A
#
# COMPACT_ATOMS: atom_id res chain seq x y z
N MET A 1 -12.95 5.07 -32.40
CA MET A 1 -13.33 3.74 -32.92
C MET A 1 -14.32 3.16 -31.92
N ASN A 2 -15.37 2.46 -32.37
CA ASN A 2 -16.26 1.84 -31.38
C ASN A 2 -15.63 0.52 -30.86
N TYR A 3 -16.13 -0.01 -29.76
CA TYR A 3 -15.55 -1.19 -29.12
C TYR A 3 -15.60 -2.46 -30.02
N LYS A 4 -16.63 -2.58 -30.89
CA LYS A 4 -16.76 -3.71 -31.81
C LYS A 4 -15.71 -3.66 -32.92
N ASP A 5 -15.40 -2.47 -33.46
CA ASP A 5 -14.36 -2.30 -34.47
C ASP A 5 -12.98 -2.63 -33.87
N THR A 6 -12.73 -2.20 -32.64
CA THR A 6 -11.47 -2.52 -31.92
C THR A 6 -11.34 -4.02 -31.68
N PHE A 7 -12.41 -4.68 -31.22
CA PHE A 7 -12.44 -6.14 -31.08
C PHE A 7 -12.12 -6.87 -32.39
N LEU A 8 -12.73 -6.45 -33.50
CA LEU A 8 -12.47 -7.08 -34.82
C LEU A 8 -11.01 -6.92 -35.24
N ILE A 9 -10.41 -5.76 -35.03
CA ILE A 9 -8.99 -5.54 -35.29
C ILE A 9 -8.13 -6.48 -34.43
N TRP A 10 -8.37 -6.54 -33.13
CA TRP A 10 -7.57 -7.36 -32.22
C TRP A 10 -7.73 -8.87 -32.50
N SER A 11 -8.89 -9.32 -32.92
CA SER A 11 -9.15 -10.74 -33.21
C SER A 11 -8.65 -11.22 -34.57
N GLN A 12 -8.41 -10.30 -35.53
CA GLN A 12 -8.12 -10.69 -36.94
C GLN A 12 -6.75 -10.24 -37.42
N ASP A 13 -6.18 -9.16 -36.90
CA ASP A 13 -4.91 -8.61 -37.36
C ASP A 13 -3.73 -9.49 -36.85
N PRO A 14 -2.85 -9.96 -37.77
CA PRO A 14 -1.70 -10.81 -37.44
C PRO A 14 -0.63 -10.11 -36.54
N TYR A 15 -0.74 -8.81 -36.31
CA TYR A 15 0.08 -8.10 -35.30
C TYR A 15 -0.14 -8.66 -33.88
N PHE A 16 -1.37 -9.06 -33.58
CA PHE A 16 -1.69 -9.68 -32.30
C PHE A 16 -1.29 -11.15 -32.32
N ASP A 17 -0.67 -11.62 -31.23
CA ASP A 17 -0.23 -13.00 -31.12
C ASP A 17 -1.41 -14.00 -31.21
N GLU A 18 -1.08 -15.27 -31.42
CA GLU A 18 -2.07 -16.33 -31.64
C GLU A 18 -2.93 -16.55 -30.38
N GLU A 19 -2.32 -16.48 -29.18
CA GLU A 19 -3.02 -16.65 -27.90
C GLU A 19 -4.10 -15.56 -27.72
N THR A 20 -3.73 -14.31 -27.95
CA THR A 20 -4.64 -13.15 -27.92
C THR A 20 -5.82 -13.33 -28.88
N ARG A 21 -5.56 -13.73 -30.12
CA ARG A 21 -6.62 -13.90 -31.14
C ARG A 21 -7.54 -15.06 -30.82
N LEU A 22 -7.01 -16.21 -30.38
CA LEU A 22 -7.79 -17.37 -29.94
C LEU A 22 -8.66 -17.05 -28.70
N GLU A 23 -8.13 -16.31 -27.75
CA GLU A 23 -8.91 -15.85 -26.58
C GLU A 23 -10.11 -15.00 -27.02
N LEU A 24 -9.91 -14.08 -27.98
CA LEU A 24 -10.98 -13.23 -28.51
C LEU A 24 -11.98 -14.00 -29.38
N GLU A 25 -11.54 -14.97 -30.16
CA GLU A 25 -12.43 -15.86 -30.93
C GLU A 25 -13.38 -16.63 -29.99
N ASN A 26 -12.91 -17.08 -28.83
CA ASN A 26 -13.72 -17.82 -27.85
C ASN A 26 -14.85 -16.97 -27.24
N ILE A 27 -14.74 -15.65 -27.25
CA ILE A 27 -15.76 -14.74 -26.73
C ILE A 27 -16.57 -14.04 -27.83
N ALA A 28 -16.36 -14.37 -29.11
CA ALA A 28 -16.99 -13.68 -30.24
C ALA A 28 -18.52 -13.63 -30.21
N GLY A 29 -19.16 -14.55 -29.49
CA GLY A 29 -20.61 -14.59 -29.25
C GLY A 29 -21.11 -13.89 -28.00
N ASP A 30 -20.21 -13.40 -27.14
CA ASP A 30 -20.53 -12.74 -25.87
C ASP A 30 -20.34 -11.22 -25.96
N GLU A 31 -21.43 -10.52 -26.33
CA GLU A 31 -21.38 -9.08 -26.53
C GLU A 31 -21.04 -8.30 -25.24
N LYS A 32 -21.44 -8.80 -24.08
CA LYS A 32 -21.14 -8.15 -22.80
C LYS A 32 -19.65 -8.25 -22.46
N GLU A 33 -19.05 -9.41 -22.68
CA GLU A 33 -17.62 -9.63 -22.45
C GLU A 33 -16.79 -8.81 -23.45
N ILE A 34 -17.22 -8.73 -24.72
CA ILE A 34 -16.57 -7.88 -25.72
C ILE A 34 -16.63 -6.41 -25.33
N GLU A 35 -17.81 -5.92 -24.92
CA GLU A 35 -17.96 -4.54 -24.45
C GLU A 35 -17.07 -4.27 -23.25
N ASP A 36 -17.08 -5.12 -22.21
CA ASP A 36 -16.27 -4.95 -21.00
C ASP A 36 -14.76 -4.90 -21.30
N ARG A 37 -14.28 -5.63 -22.31
CA ARG A 37 -12.87 -5.65 -22.70
C ARG A 37 -12.44 -4.46 -23.55
N PHE A 38 -13.35 -3.80 -24.26
CA PHE A 38 -13.01 -2.82 -25.28
C PHE A 38 -13.75 -1.47 -25.20
N TYR A 39 -14.67 -1.26 -24.20
CA TYR A 39 -15.45 -0.01 -24.11
C TYR A 39 -14.58 1.20 -23.74
N LYS A 40 -13.41 0.97 -23.12
CA LYS A 40 -12.40 1.97 -22.79
C LYS A 40 -11.01 1.35 -22.74
N ASP A 41 -10.01 2.19 -22.63
CA ASP A 41 -8.66 1.76 -22.27
C ASP A 41 -8.56 1.52 -20.77
N LEU A 42 -7.62 0.65 -20.36
CA LEU A 42 -7.29 0.45 -18.94
C LEU A 42 -6.79 1.77 -18.35
N GLU A 43 -7.42 2.21 -17.27
CA GLU A 43 -7.12 3.50 -16.66
C GLU A 43 -5.73 3.50 -16.01
N PHE A 44 -4.92 4.48 -16.37
CA PHE A 44 -3.71 4.83 -15.64
C PHE A 44 -4.12 5.70 -14.45
N GLY A 45 -4.24 5.07 -13.28
CA GLY A 45 -4.62 5.77 -12.05
C GLY A 45 -3.52 6.73 -11.57
N THR A 46 -3.50 7.03 -10.28
CA THR A 46 -2.58 8.00 -9.68
C THR A 46 -1.10 7.59 -9.66
N GLY A 47 -0.73 6.46 -10.25
CA GLY A 47 0.65 5.98 -10.26
C GLY A 47 0.83 4.65 -10.99
N GLY A 48 -0.07 4.30 -11.93
CA GLY A 48 0.07 3.07 -12.72
C GLY A 48 -1.23 2.42 -13.14
N LEU A 49 -1.12 1.26 -13.78
CA LEU A 49 -2.24 0.43 -14.23
C LEU A 49 -2.52 -0.69 -13.24
N ARG A 50 -3.78 -1.11 -13.16
CA ARG A 50 -4.20 -2.36 -12.51
C ARG A 50 -5.44 -2.89 -13.22
N GLY A 51 -5.42 -4.16 -13.62
CA GLY A 51 -6.55 -4.75 -14.32
C GLY A 51 -6.54 -6.27 -14.32
N VAL A 52 -7.63 -6.85 -14.83
CA VAL A 52 -7.73 -8.28 -15.08
C VAL A 52 -6.83 -8.64 -16.27
N LEU A 53 -6.12 -9.77 -16.16
CA LEU A 53 -5.34 -10.35 -17.25
C LEU A 53 -6.24 -10.77 -18.41
N GLY A 54 -5.78 -10.61 -19.65
CA GLY A 54 -6.44 -11.08 -20.86
C GLY A 54 -6.34 -10.13 -22.05
N ALA A 55 -6.92 -10.54 -23.17
CA ALA A 55 -6.98 -9.77 -24.39
C ALA A 55 -7.99 -8.62 -24.29
N GLY A 56 -7.62 -7.42 -24.76
CA GLY A 56 -8.47 -6.23 -24.80
C GLY A 56 -7.79 -4.98 -24.29
N THR A 57 -8.35 -3.81 -24.65
CA THR A 57 -7.80 -2.50 -24.26
C THR A 57 -8.03 -2.20 -22.77
N ASN A 58 -9.07 -2.77 -22.16
CA ASN A 58 -9.40 -2.67 -20.73
C ASN A 58 -8.92 -3.90 -19.95
N ARG A 59 -7.79 -4.49 -20.34
CA ARG A 59 -7.15 -5.66 -19.73
C ARG A 59 -5.65 -5.44 -19.59
N MET A 60 -5.03 -6.17 -18.63
CA MET A 60 -3.59 -6.27 -18.53
C MET A 60 -3.06 -7.33 -19.50
N ASN A 61 -2.25 -6.90 -20.45
CA ASN A 61 -1.59 -7.73 -21.45
C ASN A 61 -0.32 -7.06 -21.97
N ILE A 62 0.42 -7.73 -22.83
CA ILE A 62 1.68 -7.21 -23.42
C ILE A 62 1.49 -5.90 -24.21
N TYR A 63 0.32 -5.65 -24.76
CA TYR A 63 0.02 -4.45 -25.57
C TYR A 63 -0.28 -3.24 -24.68
N THR A 64 -1.05 -3.43 -23.60
CA THR A 64 -1.36 -2.36 -22.64
C THR A 64 -0.14 -2.00 -21.78
N VAL A 65 0.72 -2.99 -21.47
CA VAL A 65 2.02 -2.74 -20.82
C VAL A 65 2.97 -1.99 -21.75
N ALA A 66 3.05 -2.37 -23.04
CA ALA A 66 3.83 -1.62 -24.03
C ALA A 66 3.33 -0.17 -24.15
N LYS A 67 2.01 0.06 -24.14
CA LYS A 67 1.40 1.39 -24.20
C LYS A 67 1.80 2.26 -22.99
N ALA A 68 1.73 1.71 -21.78
CA ALA A 68 2.15 2.40 -20.56
C ALA A 68 3.65 2.72 -20.59
N SER A 69 4.47 1.75 -21.03
CA SER A 69 5.92 1.91 -21.14
C SER A 69 6.31 2.94 -22.21
N ALA A 70 5.59 3.00 -23.34
CA ALA A 70 5.80 4.01 -24.38
C ALA A 70 5.44 5.43 -23.87
N GLY A 71 4.34 5.57 -23.11
CA GLY A 71 3.96 6.82 -22.46
C GLY A 71 5.02 7.32 -21.49
N LEU A 72 5.52 6.44 -20.62
CA LEU A 72 6.61 6.75 -19.71
C LEU A 72 7.93 7.02 -20.45
N ALA A 73 8.25 6.26 -21.50
CA ALA A 73 9.44 6.50 -22.32
C ALA A 73 9.43 7.90 -22.95
N LYS A 74 8.29 8.34 -23.50
CA LYS A 74 8.13 9.70 -24.03
C LYS A 74 8.30 10.78 -22.97
N TYR A 75 7.76 10.54 -21.77
CA TYR A 75 7.99 11.44 -20.64
C TYR A 75 9.48 11.54 -20.30
N ILE A 76 10.22 10.43 -20.25
CA ILE A 76 11.67 10.42 -20.00
C ILE A 76 12.42 11.16 -21.12
N VAL A 77 12.11 10.87 -22.39
CA VAL A 77 12.72 11.52 -23.56
C VAL A 77 12.51 13.05 -23.51
N SER A 78 11.33 13.52 -23.10
CA SER A 78 11.04 14.96 -22.96
C SER A 78 11.86 15.64 -21.85
N ASN A 79 12.42 14.86 -20.92
CA ASN A 79 13.33 15.34 -19.87
C ASN A 79 14.82 15.32 -20.30
N GLY A 80 15.12 14.94 -21.55
CA GLY A 80 16.42 15.09 -22.18
C GLY A 80 17.33 13.87 -22.08
N GLU A 81 18.51 13.97 -22.70
CA GLU A 81 19.46 12.86 -22.85
C GLU A 81 19.96 12.29 -21.53
N GLU A 82 20.11 13.13 -20.50
CA GLU A 82 20.57 12.68 -19.19
C GLU A 82 19.53 11.76 -18.53
N ALA A 83 18.25 12.12 -18.61
CA ALA A 83 17.16 11.27 -18.14
C ALA A 83 17.12 9.94 -18.88
N MET A 84 17.34 9.93 -20.21
CA MET A 84 17.40 8.71 -21.01
C MET A 84 18.56 7.80 -20.60
N LYS A 85 19.73 8.36 -20.31
CA LYS A 85 20.93 7.61 -19.85
C LYS A 85 20.76 7.04 -18.45
N ARG A 86 20.16 7.81 -17.55
CA ARG A 86 19.80 7.36 -16.19
C ARG A 86 18.79 6.22 -16.24
N GLY A 87 17.84 6.27 -17.17
CA GLY A 87 16.97 5.16 -17.53
C GLY A 87 15.94 4.78 -16.46
N VAL A 88 15.52 3.51 -16.50
CA VAL A 88 14.41 2.96 -15.70
C VAL A 88 14.82 1.67 -15.02
N ALA A 89 14.63 1.55 -13.69
CA ALA A 89 14.76 0.29 -12.96
C ALA A 89 13.43 -0.48 -13.02
N ILE A 90 13.48 -1.78 -13.39
CA ILE A 90 12.30 -2.61 -13.61
C ILE A 90 12.37 -3.85 -12.74
N CYS A 91 11.37 -4.03 -11.86
CA CYS A 91 11.18 -5.21 -11.03
C CYS A 91 9.79 -5.82 -11.26
N TYR A 92 9.61 -7.04 -10.79
CA TYR A 92 8.36 -7.78 -10.93
C TYR A 92 8.16 -8.78 -9.79
N ASP A 93 6.90 -9.11 -9.51
CA ASP A 93 6.50 -10.10 -8.51
C ASP A 93 6.29 -11.51 -9.10
N SER A 94 5.69 -12.40 -8.32
CA SER A 94 5.43 -13.81 -8.69
C SER A 94 4.21 -14.03 -9.57
N ARG A 95 3.46 -12.98 -9.95
CA ARG A 95 2.19 -13.13 -10.71
C ARG A 95 2.42 -13.66 -12.11
N HIS A 96 1.38 -14.30 -12.64
CA HIS A 96 1.38 -14.72 -14.05
C HIS A 96 1.69 -13.54 -14.96
N TYR A 97 2.51 -13.78 -15.98
CA TYR A 97 3.00 -12.81 -16.98
C TYR A 97 3.87 -11.67 -16.42
N SER A 98 4.20 -11.63 -15.12
CA SER A 98 5.04 -10.55 -14.58
C SER A 98 6.42 -10.48 -15.21
N PRO A 99 7.15 -11.60 -15.44
CA PRO A 99 8.43 -11.58 -16.15
C PRO A 99 8.31 -11.11 -17.61
N GLU A 100 7.28 -11.57 -18.32
CA GLU A 100 7.01 -11.21 -19.71
C GLU A 100 6.67 -9.73 -19.84
N PHE A 101 5.84 -9.19 -18.94
CA PHE A 101 5.51 -7.78 -18.90
C PHE A 101 6.73 -6.91 -18.59
N ALA A 102 7.62 -7.36 -17.72
CA ALA A 102 8.87 -6.67 -17.42
C ALA A 102 9.81 -6.64 -18.65
N GLN A 103 9.91 -7.72 -19.42
CA GLN A 103 10.67 -7.77 -20.67
C GLN A 103 10.07 -6.85 -21.75
N ILE A 104 8.74 -6.85 -21.92
CA ILE A 104 8.04 -5.95 -22.84
C ILE A 104 8.28 -4.48 -22.47
N ALA A 105 8.23 -4.15 -21.17
CA ALA A 105 8.54 -2.81 -20.71
C ALA A 105 9.98 -2.42 -21.07
N ALA A 106 10.96 -3.26 -20.75
CA ALA A 106 12.37 -3.03 -21.06
C ALA A 106 12.62 -2.87 -22.57
N SER A 107 12.05 -3.76 -23.40
CA SER A 107 12.15 -3.67 -24.88
C SER A 107 11.51 -2.40 -25.42
N THR A 108 10.42 -1.93 -24.80
CA THR A 108 9.78 -0.67 -25.19
C THR A 108 10.67 0.51 -24.84
N PHE A 109 11.22 0.61 -23.62
CA PHE A 109 12.15 1.67 -23.25
C PHE A 109 13.36 1.72 -24.18
N ALA A 110 13.98 0.57 -24.46
CA ALA A 110 15.12 0.47 -25.36
C ALA A 110 14.81 0.99 -26.77
N ALA A 111 13.58 0.73 -27.31
CA ALA A 111 13.17 1.23 -28.62
C ALA A 111 13.06 2.77 -28.70
N TYR A 112 12.93 3.43 -27.55
CA TYR A 112 12.94 4.91 -27.45
C TYR A 112 14.32 5.45 -27.03
N GLY A 113 15.36 4.60 -26.98
CA GLY A 113 16.71 4.97 -26.57
C GLY A 113 16.88 5.23 -25.07
N VAL A 114 15.93 4.78 -24.25
CA VAL A 114 15.97 4.89 -22.80
C VAL A 114 16.61 3.62 -22.23
N LYS A 115 17.64 3.78 -21.38
CA LYS A 115 18.28 2.67 -20.69
C LYS A 115 17.30 1.97 -19.73
N ALA A 116 17.32 0.65 -19.68
CA ALA A 116 16.53 -0.15 -18.75
C ALA A 116 17.42 -1.06 -17.90
N TYR A 117 17.26 -0.97 -16.56
CA TYR A 117 17.85 -1.91 -15.61
C TYR A 117 16.77 -2.93 -15.25
N LEU A 118 16.90 -4.16 -15.75
CA LEU A 118 15.91 -5.21 -15.57
C LEU A 118 16.35 -6.21 -14.51
N SER A 119 15.52 -6.42 -13.51
CA SER A 119 15.73 -7.45 -12.49
C SER A 119 15.86 -8.84 -13.11
N ASP A 120 16.88 -9.63 -12.70
CA ASP A 120 17.13 -10.97 -13.21
C ASP A 120 16.18 -12.02 -12.62
N GLU A 121 15.60 -11.75 -11.45
CA GLU A 121 14.56 -12.56 -10.81
C GLU A 121 13.47 -11.66 -10.18
N LEU A 122 12.42 -12.27 -9.66
CA LEU A 122 11.37 -11.52 -8.95
C LEU A 122 11.95 -10.83 -7.71
N ARG A 123 11.57 -9.57 -7.51
CA ARG A 123 11.96 -8.76 -6.34
C ARG A 123 10.77 -7.96 -5.81
N PRO A 124 10.74 -7.70 -4.49
CA PRO A 124 9.65 -6.97 -3.87
C PRO A 124 9.63 -5.47 -4.23
N VAL A 125 8.49 -4.83 -4.01
CA VAL A 125 8.29 -3.37 -4.16
C VAL A 125 9.40 -2.55 -3.50
N PRO A 126 9.77 -2.77 -2.23
CA PRO A 126 10.83 -1.97 -1.61
C PRO A 126 12.17 -2.09 -2.33
N MET A 127 12.48 -3.25 -2.91
CA MET A 127 13.71 -3.40 -3.69
C MET A 127 13.62 -2.68 -5.05
N CYS A 128 12.42 -2.56 -5.65
CA CYS A 128 12.23 -1.72 -6.83
C CYS A 128 12.48 -0.24 -6.50
N SER A 129 11.87 0.28 -5.44
CA SER A 129 12.11 1.62 -4.93
C SER A 129 13.60 1.88 -4.64
N TYR A 130 14.26 0.95 -3.95
CA TYR A 130 15.69 0.99 -3.66
C TYR A 130 16.55 0.97 -4.93
N SER A 131 16.22 0.13 -5.92
CA SER A 131 16.96 0.01 -7.19
C SER A 131 16.98 1.32 -7.99
N VAL A 132 15.87 2.07 -7.99
CA VAL A 132 15.82 3.40 -8.62
C VAL A 132 16.91 4.31 -8.04
N ARG A 133 17.02 4.35 -6.72
CA ARG A 133 18.02 5.17 -6.00
C ARG A 133 19.44 4.61 -6.15
N TYR A 134 19.59 3.30 -6.11
CA TYR A 134 20.88 2.61 -6.25
C TYR A 134 21.55 2.89 -7.60
N PHE A 135 20.79 2.83 -8.69
CA PHE A 135 21.30 3.14 -10.03
C PHE A 135 21.26 4.65 -10.36
N GLY A 136 20.64 5.48 -9.53
CA GLY A 136 20.33 6.86 -9.88
C GLY A 136 19.39 6.95 -11.09
N ALA A 137 18.55 5.93 -11.30
CA ALA A 137 17.62 5.87 -12.41
C ALA A 137 16.63 7.05 -12.38
N PHE A 138 16.17 7.49 -13.56
CA PHE A 138 15.20 8.58 -13.67
C PHE A 138 13.78 8.13 -13.25
N ALA A 139 13.47 6.84 -13.43
CA ALA A 139 12.18 6.27 -13.06
C ALA A 139 12.32 4.81 -12.63
N GLY A 140 11.26 4.27 -12.07
CA GLY A 140 11.11 2.84 -11.78
C GLY A 140 9.79 2.27 -12.26
N VAL A 141 9.79 0.98 -12.51
CA VAL A 141 8.58 0.21 -12.86
C VAL A 141 8.53 -1.04 -12.02
N MET A 142 7.39 -1.27 -11.37
CA MET A 142 7.10 -2.53 -10.69
C MET A 142 5.88 -3.21 -11.31
N ILE A 143 6.08 -4.41 -11.83
CA ILE A 143 5.00 -5.24 -12.37
C ILE A 143 4.39 -6.05 -11.23
N THR A 144 3.22 -5.64 -10.78
CA THR A 144 2.50 -6.25 -9.65
C THR A 144 1.07 -5.75 -9.55
N ALA A 145 0.19 -6.56 -8.98
CA ALA A 145 -1.13 -6.14 -8.49
C ALA A 145 -1.25 -6.33 -6.97
N SER A 146 -0.13 -6.33 -6.23
CA SER A 146 -0.08 -6.48 -4.78
C SER A 146 -0.86 -7.72 -4.32
N HIS A 147 -1.79 -7.59 -3.42
CA HIS A 147 -2.60 -8.66 -2.83
C HIS A 147 -3.87 -9.05 -3.63
N ASN A 148 -4.10 -8.48 -4.80
CA ASN A 148 -5.30 -8.81 -5.60
C ASN A 148 -5.32 -10.31 -5.98
N PRO A 149 -6.50 -10.88 -6.27
CA PRO A 149 -6.63 -12.27 -6.75
C PRO A 149 -5.77 -12.59 -7.99
N PRO A 150 -5.50 -13.88 -8.28
CA PRO A 150 -4.55 -14.31 -9.34
C PRO A 150 -4.87 -13.77 -10.74
N LYS A 151 -6.13 -13.50 -11.04
CA LYS A 151 -6.55 -12.97 -12.34
C LYS A 151 -6.14 -11.51 -12.61
N TYR A 152 -5.51 -10.82 -11.65
CA TYR A 152 -5.06 -9.43 -11.79
C TYR A 152 -3.56 -9.35 -11.97
N ASN A 153 -3.12 -8.35 -12.73
CA ASN A 153 -1.77 -7.83 -12.71
C ASN A 153 -1.79 -6.31 -12.80
N GLY A 154 -0.62 -5.66 -12.73
CA GLY A 154 -0.52 -4.21 -12.76
C GLY A 154 0.87 -3.72 -13.11
N TYR A 155 1.01 -2.40 -13.18
CA TYR A 155 2.20 -1.69 -13.57
C TYR A 155 2.28 -0.41 -12.73
N LYS A 156 3.12 -0.39 -11.69
CA LYS A 156 3.34 0.78 -10.83
C LYS A 156 4.53 1.58 -11.36
N VAL A 157 4.44 2.91 -11.32
CA VAL A 157 5.53 3.81 -11.74
C VAL A 157 6.08 4.59 -10.55
N TYR A 158 7.40 4.66 -10.50
CA TYR A 158 8.19 5.35 -9.48
C TYR A 158 8.99 6.49 -10.11
N GLY A 159 9.14 7.60 -9.39
CA GLY A 159 10.00 8.71 -9.73
C GLY A 159 11.47 8.45 -9.35
N GLU A 160 12.32 9.40 -9.69
CA GLU A 160 13.78 9.34 -9.46
C GLU A 160 14.18 9.25 -7.97
N ASP A 161 13.30 9.65 -7.07
CA ASP A 161 13.47 9.52 -5.63
C ASP A 161 13.11 8.12 -5.09
N GLY A 162 12.59 7.22 -5.93
CA GLY A 162 12.12 5.89 -5.57
C GLY A 162 10.72 5.87 -4.96
N GLY A 163 10.03 7.00 -4.84
CA GLY A 163 8.61 7.09 -4.46
C GLY A 163 7.69 6.92 -5.66
N GLN A 164 6.43 6.53 -5.43
CA GLN A 164 5.45 6.52 -6.52
C GLN A 164 5.29 7.93 -7.12
N VAL A 165 5.14 7.99 -8.44
CA VAL A 165 5.07 9.27 -9.17
C VAL A 165 3.97 10.18 -8.63
N THR A 166 4.25 11.50 -8.69
CA THR A 166 3.29 12.56 -8.35
C THR A 166 2.11 12.58 -9.34
N ASN A 167 1.03 13.27 -8.95
CA ASN A 167 -0.12 13.43 -9.84
C ASN A 167 0.23 14.17 -11.13
N GLU A 168 1.18 15.11 -11.08
CA GLU A 168 1.66 15.85 -12.25
C GLU A 168 2.38 14.93 -13.25
N ALA A 169 3.36 14.15 -12.77
CA ALA A 169 4.06 13.18 -13.60
C ALA A 169 3.11 12.11 -14.16
N ALA A 170 2.19 11.60 -13.35
CA ALA A 170 1.18 10.64 -13.79
C ALA A 170 0.30 11.20 -14.90
N SER A 171 -0.12 12.47 -14.81
CA SER A 171 -0.91 13.15 -15.84
C SER A 171 -0.13 13.34 -17.13
N ALA A 172 1.16 13.69 -17.06
CA ALA A 172 2.02 13.82 -18.22
C ALA A 172 2.26 12.47 -18.94
N ILE A 173 2.46 11.39 -18.16
CA ILE A 173 2.59 10.03 -18.69
C ILE A 173 1.29 9.61 -19.39
N LEU A 174 0.13 9.85 -18.76
CA LEU A 174 -1.18 9.54 -19.34
C LEU A 174 -1.40 10.28 -20.66
N ALA A 175 -1.12 11.58 -20.72
CA ALA A 175 -1.22 12.36 -21.94
C ALA A 175 -0.36 11.77 -23.09
N ASN A 176 0.86 11.31 -22.76
CA ASN A 176 1.70 10.62 -23.74
C ASN A 176 1.14 9.25 -24.17
N MET A 177 0.48 8.52 -23.26
CA MET A 177 -0.18 7.24 -23.59
C MET A 177 -1.35 7.42 -24.57
N GLU A 178 -2.09 8.53 -24.49
CA GLU A 178 -3.21 8.84 -25.38
C GLU A 178 -2.79 8.99 -26.85
N GLU A 179 -1.52 9.34 -27.12
CA GLU A 179 -0.98 9.38 -28.47
C GLU A 179 -0.94 7.99 -29.15
N PHE A 180 -0.94 6.92 -28.37
CA PHE A 180 -0.93 5.54 -28.84
C PHE A 180 -2.35 4.93 -28.84
N SER A 181 -3.28 5.58 -29.57
CA SER A 181 -4.64 5.04 -29.76
C SER A 181 -4.65 3.71 -30.52
N ASP A 182 -3.64 3.49 -31.37
CA ASP A 182 -3.37 2.21 -32.05
C ASP A 182 -2.09 1.60 -31.49
N VAL A 183 -2.23 0.54 -30.70
CA VAL A 183 -1.10 -0.15 -30.05
C VAL A 183 -0.10 -0.74 -31.04
N ARG A 184 -0.49 -0.94 -32.34
CA ARG A 184 0.40 -1.42 -33.40
C ARG A 184 1.48 -0.42 -33.78
N THR A 185 1.33 0.83 -33.44
CA THR A 185 2.31 1.90 -33.68
C THR A 185 3.42 1.97 -32.64
N ILE A 186 3.29 1.22 -31.55
CA ILE A 186 4.26 1.22 -30.45
C ILE A 186 5.51 0.45 -30.88
N LYS A 187 6.66 1.11 -30.76
CA LYS A 187 7.96 0.51 -31.07
C LYS A 187 8.42 -0.38 -29.91
N LYS A 188 8.99 -1.54 -30.26
CA LYS A 188 9.67 -2.44 -29.32
C LYS A 188 11.00 -2.83 -29.97
N ALA A 189 12.09 -2.76 -29.21
CA ALA A 189 13.38 -3.28 -29.65
C ALA A 189 13.40 -4.81 -29.53
N ASP A 190 14.23 -5.45 -30.33
CA ASP A 190 14.60 -6.83 -30.07
C ASP A 190 15.30 -6.91 -28.71
N PHE A 191 14.84 -7.81 -27.87
CA PHE A 191 15.31 -7.89 -26.48
C PHE A 191 16.79 -8.27 -26.39
N ASP A 192 17.22 -9.28 -27.17
CA ASP A 192 18.58 -9.78 -27.12
C ASP A 192 19.58 -8.78 -27.72
N GLU A 193 19.20 -8.09 -28.79
CA GLU A 193 19.98 -7.00 -29.37
C GLU A 193 20.10 -5.81 -28.40
N ALA A 194 19.03 -5.47 -27.68
CA ALA A 194 19.04 -4.40 -26.68
C ALA A 194 19.91 -4.75 -25.46
N VAL A 195 19.93 -6.01 -25.04
CA VAL A 195 20.87 -6.52 -24.01
C VAL A 195 22.31 -6.46 -24.54
N ALA A 196 22.57 -6.93 -25.75
CA ALA A 196 23.90 -6.94 -26.35
C ALA A 196 24.48 -5.53 -26.55
N SER A 197 23.61 -4.53 -26.84
CA SER A 197 24.01 -3.11 -26.98
C SER A 197 24.17 -2.38 -25.64
N GLY A 198 23.74 -2.98 -24.52
CA GLY A 198 23.79 -2.37 -23.20
C GLY A 198 22.64 -1.39 -22.92
N LEU A 199 21.64 -1.28 -23.81
CA LEU A 199 20.43 -0.52 -23.53
C LEU A 199 19.55 -1.22 -22.48
N ILE A 200 19.58 -2.55 -22.42
CA ILE A 200 19.02 -3.33 -21.32
C ILE A 200 20.17 -3.95 -20.53
N GLU A 201 20.25 -3.64 -19.26
CA GLU A 201 21.22 -4.20 -18.32
C GLU A 201 20.47 -5.03 -17.27
N ARG A 202 20.84 -6.30 -17.10
CA ARG A 202 20.27 -7.12 -16.03
C ARG A 202 21.01 -6.88 -14.73
N PHE A 203 20.27 -6.74 -13.63
CA PHE A 203 20.85 -6.63 -12.30
C PHE A 203 20.35 -7.74 -11.38
N GLY A 204 21.14 -8.03 -10.35
CA GLY A 204 20.89 -9.17 -9.49
C GLY A 204 21.51 -9.07 -8.09
N PRO A 205 22.42 -9.99 -7.73
CA PRO A 205 22.92 -10.14 -6.37
C PRO A 205 23.59 -8.89 -5.75
N GLU A 206 24.15 -8.02 -6.56
CA GLU A 206 24.80 -6.77 -6.10
C GLU A 206 23.81 -5.83 -5.43
N VAL A 207 22.60 -5.68 -6.02
CA VAL A 207 21.53 -4.87 -5.43
C VAL A 207 20.96 -5.56 -4.19
N ASP A 208 20.81 -6.91 -4.22
CA ASP A 208 20.35 -7.68 -3.07
C ASP A 208 21.28 -7.48 -1.86
N VAL A 209 22.59 -7.51 -2.07
CA VAL A 209 23.59 -7.32 -1.00
C VAL A 209 23.51 -5.90 -0.46
N ALA A 210 23.50 -4.89 -1.34
CA ALA A 210 23.44 -3.49 -0.93
C ALA A 210 22.15 -3.17 -0.15
N TYR A 211 21.00 -3.69 -0.60
CA TYR A 211 19.73 -3.55 0.11
C TYR A 211 19.77 -4.23 1.49
N MET A 212 20.31 -5.44 1.59
CA MET A 212 20.46 -6.15 2.87
C MET A 212 21.40 -5.42 3.83
N ASP A 213 22.48 -4.83 3.35
CA ASP A 213 23.43 -4.09 4.17
C ASP A 213 22.78 -2.81 4.72
N MET A 214 22.04 -2.09 3.88
CA MET A 214 21.24 -0.94 4.29
C MET A 214 20.22 -1.31 5.39
N LEU A 215 19.47 -2.42 5.22
CA LEU A 215 18.51 -2.88 6.23
C LEU A 215 19.18 -3.26 7.55
N THR A 216 20.40 -3.80 7.51
CA THR A 216 21.14 -4.20 8.72
C THR A 216 21.46 -3.00 9.63
N GLU A 217 21.59 -1.79 9.06
CA GLU A 217 21.79 -0.55 9.80
C GLU A 217 20.53 -0.13 10.60
N LEU A 218 19.35 -0.59 10.16
CA LEU A 218 18.08 -0.31 10.82
C LEU A 218 17.74 -1.28 11.97
N ILE A 219 18.62 -2.23 12.32
CA ILE A 219 18.46 -3.11 13.49
C ILE A 219 18.69 -2.29 14.76
N ILE A 220 17.67 -2.20 15.62
CA ILE A 220 17.68 -1.28 16.77
C ILE A 220 18.26 -1.95 18.01
N ASP A 221 17.59 -2.95 18.59
CA ASP A 221 17.95 -3.57 19.88
C ASP A 221 18.66 -4.92 19.67
N LYS A 222 19.92 -4.85 19.25
CA LYS A 222 20.74 -6.05 18.97
C LYS A 222 20.93 -6.95 20.19
N ASP A 223 20.96 -6.37 21.38
CA ASP A 223 21.16 -7.11 22.61
C ASP A 223 19.91 -7.93 22.98
N ALA A 224 18.71 -7.36 22.87
CA ALA A 224 17.47 -8.10 23.07
C ALA A 224 17.31 -9.22 22.02
N ILE A 225 17.63 -8.94 20.76
CA ILE A 225 17.61 -9.94 19.68
C ILE A 225 18.57 -11.08 20.01
N SER A 226 19.80 -10.78 20.44
CA SER A 226 20.80 -11.79 20.81
C SER A 226 20.34 -12.70 21.95
N ARG A 227 19.69 -12.14 22.98
CA ARG A 227 19.14 -12.93 24.08
C ARG A 227 17.94 -13.80 23.68
N GLN A 228 17.22 -13.43 22.62
CA GLN A 228 16.04 -14.11 22.10
C GLN A 228 16.32 -14.75 20.71
N ALA A 229 17.58 -14.98 20.36
CA ALA A 229 17.98 -15.50 19.03
C ALA A 229 17.29 -16.81 18.64
N ASP A 230 16.95 -17.64 19.65
CA ASP A 230 16.28 -18.94 19.45
C ASP A 230 14.73 -18.86 19.52
N MET A 231 14.16 -17.65 19.58
CA MET A 231 12.72 -17.44 19.45
C MET A 231 12.19 -18.10 18.16
N SER A 232 11.20 -18.97 18.30
CA SER A 232 10.58 -19.63 17.15
C SER A 232 9.59 -18.70 16.45
N ILE A 233 9.83 -18.49 15.16
CA ILE A 233 9.08 -17.59 14.28
C ILE A 233 8.56 -18.40 13.10
N VAL A 234 7.29 -18.20 12.71
CA VAL A 234 6.75 -18.73 11.46
C VAL A 234 6.52 -17.62 10.48
N TYR A 235 6.98 -17.81 9.26
CA TYR A 235 6.82 -16.89 8.16
C TYR A 235 6.09 -17.53 6.97
N THR A 236 5.17 -16.80 6.36
CA THR A 236 4.63 -17.14 5.04
C THR A 236 4.83 -16.00 4.05
N PRO A 237 5.49 -16.27 2.91
CA PRO A 237 5.61 -15.30 1.82
C PRO A 237 4.33 -15.23 0.95
N LEU A 238 3.30 -16.03 1.24
CA LEU A 238 2.08 -16.15 0.44
C LEU A 238 2.38 -16.31 -1.07
N HIS A 239 3.33 -17.19 -1.41
CA HIS A 239 3.83 -17.44 -2.76
C HIS A 239 4.50 -16.22 -3.44
N GLY A 240 4.90 -15.21 -2.69
CA GLY A 240 5.39 -13.93 -3.20
C GLY A 240 6.91 -13.78 -3.21
N SER A 241 7.32 -12.55 -3.54
CA SER A 241 8.72 -12.14 -3.70
C SER A 241 9.49 -11.97 -2.37
N GLY A 242 8.78 -11.91 -1.23
CA GLY A 242 9.37 -11.70 0.09
C GLY A 242 10.19 -12.88 0.63
N ASN A 243 10.03 -14.10 0.09
CA ASN A 243 10.65 -15.32 0.64
C ASN A 243 12.16 -15.15 0.90
N LYS A 244 12.94 -14.81 -0.13
CA LYS A 244 14.38 -14.70 -0.01
C LYS A 244 14.83 -13.49 0.84
N PRO A 245 14.38 -12.25 0.58
CA PRO A 245 14.87 -11.08 1.32
C PRO A 245 14.48 -11.09 2.80
N VAL A 246 13.25 -11.50 3.15
CA VAL A 246 12.82 -11.58 4.56
C VAL A 246 13.66 -12.59 5.34
N ARG A 247 13.88 -13.79 4.80
CA ARG A 247 14.71 -14.80 5.45
C ARG A 247 16.16 -14.35 5.60
N ARG A 248 16.70 -13.64 4.59
CA ARG A 248 18.07 -13.12 4.63
C ARG A 248 18.23 -12.07 5.73
N ILE A 249 17.31 -11.12 5.84
CA ILE A 249 17.43 -10.07 6.86
C ILE A 249 17.22 -10.62 8.27
N LEU A 250 16.28 -11.55 8.49
CA LEU A 250 16.09 -12.17 9.79
C LEU A 250 17.35 -12.96 10.23
N LYS A 251 17.98 -13.69 9.30
CA LYS A 251 19.26 -14.37 9.58
C LYS A 251 20.38 -13.37 9.91
N LYS A 252 20.49 -12.27 9.14
CA LYS A 252 21.48 -11.21 9.43
C LYS A 252 21.22 -10.53 10.78
N ALA A 253 19.95 -10.36 11.16
CA ALA A 253 19.56 -9.83 12.46
C ALA A 253 19.88 -10.77 13.63
N GLY A 254 20.08 -12.06 13.38
CA GLY A 254 20.49 -13.04 14.40
C GLY A 254 19.40 -14.01 14.83
N PHE A 255 18.27 -14.11 14.13
CA PHE A 255 17.22 -15.09 14.44
C PHE A 255 17.55 -16.46 13.84
N ASN A 256 17.63 -17.50 14.69
CA ASN A 256 18.03 -18.86 14.32
C ASN A 256 16.85 -19.73 13.86
N ASN A 257 15.67 -19.55 14.45
CA ASN A 257 14.52 -20.46 14.31
C ASN A 257 13.40 -19.80 13.50
N VAL A 258 13.60 -19.62 12.21
CA VAL A 258 12.59 -19.12 11.26
C VAL A 258 12.06 -20.28 10.41
N TYR A 259 10.82 -20.64 10.64
CA TYR A 259 10.12 -21.72 9.94
C TYR A 259 9.24 -21.10 8.83
N VAL A 260 9.44 -21.51 7.60
CA VAL A 260 8.64 -21.07 6.45
C VAL A 260 7.53 -22.07 6.19
N VAL A 261 6.32 -21.61 5.89
CA VAL A 261 5.19 -22.47 5.49
C VAL A 261 5.52 -23.17 4.17
N PRO A 262 5.76 -24.51 4.15
CA PRO A 262 6.33 -25.15 2.96
C PRO A 262 5.43 -25.07 1.72
N GLN A 263 4.11 -25.07 1.90
CA GLN A 263 3.13 -25.02 0.80
C GLN A 263 3.03 -23.61 0.18
N GLN A 264 3.54 -22.57 0.87
CA GLN A 264 3.46 -21.18 0.47
C GLN A 264 4.83 -20.57 0.19
N GLU A 265 5.91 -21.36 0.34
CA GLU A 265 7.29 -20.90 0.24
C GLU A 265 7.68 -20.50 -1.19
N LEU A 266 7.34 -21.33 -2.18
CA LEU A 266 7.73 -21.10 -3.56
C LEU A 266 6.80 -20.09 -4.24
N PRO A 267 7.36 -19.22 -5.11
CA PRO A 267 6.58 -18.30 -5.91
C PRO A 267 5.57 -19.04 -6.80
N ASP A 268 4.31 -18.59 -6.78
CA ASP A 268 3.24 -19.14 -7.62
C ASP A 268 2.17 -18.07 -7.89
N GLY A 269 2.02 -17.65 -9.14
CA GLY A 269 1.05 -16.63 -9.56
C GLY A 269 -0.42 -17.04 -9.44
N ALA A 270 -0.70 -18.36 -9.27
CA ALA A 270 -2.05 -18.86 -9.02
C ALA A 270 -2.49 -18.77 -7.55
N PHE A 271 -1.54 -18.54 -6.61
CA PHE A 271 -1.79 -18.46 -5.16
C PHE A 271 -2.69 -19.62 -4.63
N PRO A 272 -2.36 -20.90 -4.90
CA PRO A 272 -3.29 -22.04 -4.79
C PRO A 272 -3.78 -22.32 -3.36
N THR A 273 -3.12 -21.75 -2.35
CA THR A 273 -3.43 -22.03 -0.94
C THR A 273 -4.33 -20.97 -0.29
N VAL A 274 -4.60 -19.85 -0.99
CA VAL A 274 -5.38 -18.73 -0.47
C VAL A 274 -6.32 -18.18 -1.52
N LYS A 275 -7.48 -17.69 -1.11
CA LYS A 275 -8.43 -17.02 -2.01
C LYS A 275 -7.88 -15.66 -2.50
N SER A 276 -7.19 -14.96 -1.62
CA SER A 276 -6.47 -13.72 -1.89
C SER A 276 -5.19 -13.72 -1.06
N PRO A 277 -4.02 -13.42 -1.64
CA PRO A 277 -2.75 -13.39 -0.91
C PRO A 277 -2.58 -12.08 -0.11
N ASN A 278 -3.57 -11.78 0.73
CA ASN A 278 -3.63 -10.54 1.52
C ASN A 278 -3.39 -10.81 3.00
N PRO A 279 -2.27 -10.39 3.60
CA PRO A 279 -1.97 -10.61 5.01
C PRO A 279 -2.87 -9.81 5.98
N GLU A 280 -3.72 -8.90 5.48
CA GLU A 280 -4.78 -8.25 6.26
C GLU A 280 -5.91 -9.23 6.60
N ASP A 281 -6.10 -10.26 5.75
CA ASP A 281 -7.10 -11.30 5.99
C ASP A 281 -6.51 -12.38 6.92
N PRO A 282 -7.07 -12.60 8.12
CA PRO A 282 -6.63 -13.67 9.02
C PRO A 282 -6.62 -15.05 8.36
N ALA A 283 -7.49 -15.29 7.36
CA ALA A 283 -7.53 -16.56 6.62
C ALA A 283 -6.22 -16.83 5.86
N ALA A 284 -5.51 -15.81 5.41
CA ALA A 284 -4.22 -15.95 4.73
C ALA A 284 -3.11 -16.48 5.67
N LEU A 285 -3.23 -16.25 6.98
CA LEU A 285 -2.28 -16.70 7.99
C LEU A 285 -2.61 -18.09 8.58
N THR A 286 -3.72 -18.72 8.18
CA THR A 286 -4.19 -19.99 8.77
C THR A 286 -3.13 -21.08 8.74
N MET A 287 -2.48 -21.32 7.58
CA MET A 287 -1.44 -22.35 7.46
C MET A 287 -0.20 -22.00 8.29
N GLY A 288 0.13 -20.73 8.41
CA GLY A 288 1.19 -20.25 9.30
C GLY A 288 0.87 -20.54 10.77
N ILE A 289 -0.37 -20.28 11.20
CA ILE A 289 -0.85 -20.57 12.57
C ILE A 289 -0.85 -22.08 12.85
N GLU A 290 -1.24 -22.90 11.89
CA GLU A 290 -1.17 -24.36 12.02
C GLU A 290 0.27 -24.86 12.18
N LEU A 291 1.20 -24.31 11.41
CA LEU A 291 2.63 -24.61 11.56
C LEU A 291 3.14 -24.12 12.92
N ALA A 292 2.77 -22.92 13.33
CA ALA A 292 3.18 -22.34 14.61
C ALA A 292 2.76 -23.18 15.81
N LYS A 293 1.56 -23.75 15.79
CA LYS A 293 1.11 -24.72 16.81
C LYS A 293 2.01 -25.97 16.87
N LYS A 294 2.49 -26.45 15.73
CA LYS A 294 3.36 -27.66 15.65
C LYS A 294 4.77 -27.38 16.16
N VAL A 295 5.34 -26.20 15.86
CA VAL A 295 6.70 -25.84 16.26
C VAL A 295 6.74 -24.98 17.52
N ASN A 296 5.59 -24.75 18.16
CA ASN A 296 5.43 -23.90 19.34
C ASN A 296 6.01 -22.50 19.13
N ALA A 297 5.72 -21.89 17.98
CA ALA A 297 6.22 -20.56 17.67
C ALA A 297 5.52 -19.47 18.49
N SER A 298 6.25 -18.40 18.80
CA SER A 298 5.74 -17.23 19.52
C SER A 298 5.07 -16.22 18.58
N LEU A 299 5.52 -16.19 17.33
CA LEU A 299 5.12 -15.20 16.33
C LEU A 299 4.87 -15.88 14.98
N VAL A 300 3.82 -15.45 14.31
CA VAL A 300 3.51 -15.77 12.91
C VAL A 300 3.39 -14.47 12.15
N PHE A 301 3.96 -14.38 10.96
CA PHE A 301 3.68 -13.26 10.07
C PHE A 301 3.67 -13.69 8.60
N GLY A 302 2.99 -12.89 7.77
CA GLY A 302 2.93 -13.08 6.33
C GLY A 302 3.11 -11.77 5.58
N THR A 303 3.68 -11.86 4.37
CA THR A 303 3.80 -10.75 3.43
C THR A 303 2.97 -11.02 2.19
N ASP A 304 2.44 -9.98 1.57
CA ASP A 304 1.75 -10.10 0.27
C ASP A 304 2.74 -10.36 -0.89
N PRO A 305 2.28 -10.67 -2.11
CA PRO A 305 3.15 -11.11 -3.20
C PRO A 305 4.27 -10.15 -3.58
N ASP A 306 4.05 -8.85 -3.52
CA ASP A 306 5.06 -7.82 -3.79
C ASP A 306 5.75 -7.31 -2.51
N SER A 307 5.44 -7.93 -1.37
CA SER A 307 6.09 -7.75 -0.07
C SER A 307 6.19 -6.28 0.38
N ASP A 308 5.10 -5.53 0.14
CA ASP A 308 4.94 -4.17 0.64
C ASP A 308 4.04 -4.11 1.89
N ARG A 309 3.31 -5.21 2.23
CA ARG A 309 2.46 -5.35 3.41
C ARG A 309 2.87 -6.52 4.28
N LEU A 310 2.65 -6.37 5.60
CA LEU A 310 2.95 -7.41 6.58
C LEU A 310 1.83 -7.51 7.61
N GLY A 311 1.24 -8.72 7.74
CA GLY A 311 0.29 -9.06 8.80
C GLY A 311 0.90 -10.03 9.80
N ILE A 312 0.52 -9.89 11.07
CA ILE A 312 1.05 -10.71 12.16
C ILE A 312 -0.03 -11.37 13.00
N ALA A 313 0.30 -12.55 13.54
CA ALA A 313 -0.43 -13.20 14.63
C ALA A 313 0.55 -13.62 15.71
N ALA A 314 0.18 -13.44 16.98
CA ALA A 314 1.01 -13.87 18.10
C ALA A 314 0.30 -14.88 18.97
N ARG A 315 1.11 -15.71 19.64
CA ARG A 315 0.66 -16.69 20.61
C ARG A 315 0.13 -15.99 21.86
N THR A 316 -1.03 -16.44 22.34
CA THR A 316 -1.60 -16.06 23.64
C THR A 316 -2.29 -17.28 24.27
N GLU A 317 -2.79 -17.12 25.47
CA GLU A 317 -3.52 -18.16 26.18
C GLU A 317 -4.94 -17.68 26.53
N GLU A 318 -5.94 -18.49 26.20
CA GLU A 318 -7.33 -18.25 26.53
C GLU A 318 -7.94 -19.51 27.14
N ASN A 319 -8.52 -19.37 28.32
CA ASN A 319 -9.15 -20.47 29.05
C ASN A 319 -8.22 -21.70 29.25
N GLY A 320 -6.91 -21.47 29.37
CA GLY A 320 -5.90 -22.53 29.51
C GLY A 320 -5.49 -23.20 28.18
N GLU A 321 -5.96 -22.68 27.04
CA GLU A 321 -5.58 -23.17 25.71
C GLU A 321 -4.71 -22.15 24.96
N VAL A 322 -3.70 -22.64 24.26
CA VAL A 322 -2.85 -21.83 23.37
C VAL A 322 -3.61 -21.47 22.11
N VAL A 323 -3.80 -20.18 21.88
CA VAL A 323 -4.41 -19.62 20.68
C VAL A 323 -3.47 -18.62 20.01
N TYR A 324 -3.71 -18.34 18.72
CA TYR A 324 -3.02 -17.30 17.97
C TYR A 324 -4.06 -16.27 17.52
N LYS A 325 -3.76 -15.00 17.78
CA LYS A 325 -4.62 -13.88 17.39
C LYS A 325 -3.88 -12.91 16.49
N CYS A 326 -4.56 -12.48 15.43
CA CYS A 326 -4.06 -11.46 14.52
C CYS A 326 -4.18 -10.06 15.14
N PHE A 327 -3.22 -9.19 14.80
CA PHE A 327 -3.29 -7.76 15.09
C PHE A 327 -3.73 -7.00 13.85
N THR A 328 -4.42 -5.86 14.05
CA THR A 328 -4.72 -4.93 12.96
C THR A 328 -3.48 -4.14 12.54
N GLY A 329 -3.49 -3.57 11.33
CA GLY A 329 -2.40 -2.72 10.86
C GLY A 329 -2.13 -1.53 11.78
N ASN A 330 -3.18 -0.93 12.34
CA ASN A 330 -3.07 0.14 13.33
C ASN A 330 -2.40 -0.32 14.62
N GLN A 331 -2.75 -1.49 15.13
CA GLN A 331 -2.13 -2.05 16.34
C GLN A 331 -0.64 -2.34 16.13
N VAL A 332 -0.30 -2.94 15.00
CA VAL A 332 1.10 -3.21 14.66
C VAL A 332 1.88 -1.92 14.47
N GLY A 333 1.33 -0.95 13.71
CA GLY A 333 1.95 0.35 13.51
C GLY A 333 2.19 1.12 14.80
N LEU A 334 1.20 1.12 15.71
CA LEU A 334 1.32 1.75 17.03
C LEU A 334 2.39 1.08 17.91
N MET A 335 2.43 -0.26 17.92
CA MET A 335 3.43 -1.01 18.68
C MET A 335 4.84 -0.83 18.12
N LEU A 336 4.99 -0.78 16.78
CA LEU A 336 6.27 -0.51 16.13
C LEU A 336 6.76 0.90 16.40
N LEU A 337 5.86 1.89 16.37
CA LEU A 337 6.20 3.28 16.72
C LEU A 337 6.71 3.38 18.15
N ASP A 338 5.99 2.79 19.13
CA ASP A 338 6.43 2.71 20.53
C ASP A 338 7.79 1.99 20.66
N TYR A 339 7.96 0.86 19.98
CA TYR A 339 9.21 0.09 20.01
C TYR A 339 10.41 0.88 19.50
N ILE A 340 10.25 1.54 18.34
CA ILE A 340 11.33 2.31 17.70
C ILE A 340 11.73 3.48 18.58
N LEU A 341 10.75 4.27 19.04
CA LEU A 341 11.02 5.48 19.81
C LEU A 341 11.54 5.16 21.22
N ASP A 342 10.94 4.19 21.94
CA ASP A 342 11.43 3.71 23.25
C ASP A 342 12.87 3.19 23.14
N SER A 343 13.14 2.35 22.16
CA SER A 343 14.45 1.74 22.01
C SER A 343 15.52 2.75 21.65
N LYS A 344 15.27 3.62 20.66
CA LYS A 344 16.21 4.66 20.25
C LYS A 344 16.46 5.67 21.39
N LYS A 345 15.41 6.06 22.14
CA LYS A 345 15.57 6.93 23.32
C LYS A 345 16.44 6.27 24.39
N ARG A 346 16.18 5.01 24.71
CA ARG A 346 16.94 4.24 25.72
C ARG A 346 18.40 4.02 25.32
N LEU A 347 18.65 3.81 24.01
CA LEU A 347 20.00 3.62 23.45
C LEU A 347 20.73 4.95 23.19
N GLY A 348 20.06 6.10 23.32
CA GLY A 348 20.64 7.41 23.04
C GLY A 348 20.86 7.67 21.54
N THR A 349 20.07 7.04 20.67
CA THR A 349 20.16 7.15 19.20
C THR A 349 18.91 7.78 18.56
N LEU A 350 17.99 8.30 19.38
CA LEU A 350 16.88 9.11 18.89
C LEU A 350 17.39 10.52 18.65
N GLU A 351 17.40 10.92 17.39
CA GLU A 351 17.85 12.26 16.99
C GLU A 351 16.86 13.33 17.46
N ASP A 352 17.37 14.52 17.76
CA ASP A 352 16.53 15.71 17.94
C ASP A 352 15.82 16.03 16.62
N ASP A 353 14.71 16.77 16.65
CA ASP A 353 13.91 17.13 15.48
C ASP A 353 13.40 15.90 14.65
N SER A 354 13.19 14.77 15.34
CA SER A 354 12.63 13.57 14.74
C SER A 354 11.16 13.70 14.38
N PHE A 355 10.75 13.04 13.30
CA PHE A 355 9.33 12.95 12.93
C PHE A 355 8.91 11.52 12.54
N ALA A 356 7.60 11.28 12.69
CA ALA A 356 6.92 10.07 12.22
C ALA A 356 5.74 10.46 11.34
N CYS A 357 5.32 9.55 10.44
CA CYS A 357 4.21 9.79 9.53
C CYS A 357 3.11 8.75 9.68
N THR A 358 1.85 9.21 9.67
CA THR A 358 0.67 8.34 9.57
C THR A 358 -0.35 8.93 8.60
N THR A 359 -1.39 8.16 8.24
CA THR A 359 -2.49 8.69 7.45
C THR A 359 -3.60 9.29 8.34
N ILE A 360 -4.45 10.12 7.73
CA ILE A 360 -5.63 10.69 8.41
C ILE A 360 -6.62 9.63 8.93
N VAL A 361 -6.53 8.39 8.46
CA VAL A 361 -7.36 7.25 8.88
C VAL A 361 -6.58 6.20 9.70
N SER A 362 -5.34 6.50 10.08
CA SER A 362 -4.57 5.70 11.05
C SER A 362 -4.96 6.06 12.48
N THR A 363 -4.51 5.23 13.44
CA THR A 363 -4.82 5.43 14.87
C THR A 363 -4.28 6.76 15.39
N LYS A 364 -5.14 7.53 16.07
CA LYS A 364 -4.77 8.83 16.67
C LYS A 364 -3.92 8.69 17.94
N LEU A 365 -3.78 7.48 18.49
CA LEU A 365 -2.89 7.22 19.64
C LEU A 365 -1.42 7.49 19.31
N CYS A 366 -1.03 7.45 18.02
CA CYS A 366 0.32 7.81 17.59
C CYS A 366 0.72 9.22 18.02
N ALA A 367 -0.21 10.18 18.02
CA ALA A 367 0.09 11.54 18.47
C ALA A 367 0.53 11.59 19.94
N SER A 368 -0.12 10.80 20.80
CA SER A 368 0.22 10.71 22.21
C SER A 368 1.57 10.02 22.43
N VAL A 369 1.86 8.95 21.68
CA VAL A 369 3.16 8.26 21.70
C VAL A 369 4.27 9.20 21.23
N CYS A 370 4.14 9.83 20.08
CA CYS A 370 5.14 10.77 19.56
C CYS A 370 5.42 11.90 20.54
N LYS A 371 4.35 12.49 21.14
CA LYS A 371 4.49 13.56 22.14
C LYS A 371 5.33 13.14 23.35
N GLU A 372 5.20 11.89 23.80
CA GLU A 372 5.98 11.37 24.93
C GLU A 372 7.48 11.38 24.66
N TYR A 373 7.87 11.06 23.42
CA TYR A 373 9.29 11.01 23.04
C TYR A 373 9.82 12.31 22.46
N GLY A 374 8.98 13.36 22.32
CA GLY A 374 9.37 14.63 21.72
C GLY A 374 9.50 14.57 20.19
N VAL A 375 8.81 13.63 19.55
CA VAL A 375 8.80 13.41 18.11
C VAL A 375 7.59 14.09 17.48
N GLU A 376 7.75 14.75 16.33
CA GLU A 376 6.64 15.31 15.57
C GLU A 376 5.86 14.20 14.86
N LEU A 377 4.52 14.22 14.95
CA LEU A 377 3.67 13.39 14.11
C LEU A 377 3.14 14.20 12.93
N GLN A 378 3.43 13.76 11.71
CA GLN A 378 2.87 14.31 10.49
C GLN A 378 1.76 13.39 9.96
N GLU A 379 0.56 13.96 9.75
CA GLU A 379 -0.55 13.24 9.10
C GLU A 379 -0.54 13.52 7.60
N THR A 380 -0.81 12.49 6.80
CA THR A 380 -0.95 12.58 5.34
C THR A 380 -2.32 12.05 4.89
N LEU A 381 -2.69 12.30 3.65
CA LEU A 381 -3.78 11.56 3.01
C LEU A 381 -3.43 10.06 2.90
N THR A 382 -4.45 9.21 2.72
CA THR A 382 -4.24 7.78 2.42
C THR A 382 -3.50 7.59 1.10
N GLY A 383 -2.50 6.73 1.13
CA GLY A 383 -1.61 6.42 0.02
C GLY A 383 -0.16 6.66 0.40
N PHE A 384 0.63 5.61 0.44
CA PHE A 384 2.01 5.65 0.96
C PHE A 384 2.92 6.64 0.20
N LYS A 385 2.54 6.99 -1.04
CA LYS A 385 3.22 8.03 -1.82
C LYS A 385 3.33 9.37 -1.07
N TYR A 386 2.34 9.71 -0.24
CA TYR A 386 2.37 10.95 0.55
C TYR A 386 3.35 10.84 1.73
N ILE A 387 3.54 9.66 2.31
CA ILE A 387 4.59 9.41 3.30
C ILE A 387 5.96 9.50 2.62
N GLY A 388 6.13 8.86 1.45
CA GLY A 388 7.35 8.96 0.65
C GLY A 388 7.68 10.41 0.25
N GLU A 389 6.67 11.20 -0.14
CA GLU A 389 6.81 12.63 -0.45
C GLU A 389 7.28 13.45 0.76
N ARG A 390 6.77 13.15 1.98
CA ARG A 390 7.24 13.82 3.20
C ARG A 390 8.70 13.53 3.48
N ILE A 391 9.14 12.30 3.31
CA ILE A 391 10.55 11.93 3.46
C ILE A 391 11.40 12.64 2.39
N LYS A 392 10.93 12.71 1.13
CA LYS A 392 11.63 13.42 0.06
C LYS A 392 11.78 14.90 0.37
N LEU A 393 10.71 15.57 0.76
CA LEU A 393 10.72 17.00 1.07
C LEU A 393 11.66 17.32 2.24
N ASP A 394 11.74 16.42 3.22
CA ASP A 394 12.67 16.58 4.32
C ASP A 394 14.12 16.37 3.89
N ASP A 395 14.44 15.35 3.11
CA ASP A 395 15.78 15.14 2.54
C ASP A 395 16.26 16.32 1.67
N GLU A 396 15.34 17.00 0.96
CA GLU A 396 15.67 18.08 0.03
C GLU A 396 15.74 19.47 0.71
N PHE A 397 14.88 19.73 1.68
CA PHE A 397 14.63 21.08 2.21
C PHE A 397 14.56 21.17 3.74
N GLY A 398 14.63 20.04 4.45
CA GLY A 398 14.46 19.97 5.90
C GLY A 398 15.71 19.53 6.64
N ASP A 399 15.63 19.57 7.96
CA ASP A 399 16.68 19.14 8.90
C ASP A 399 16.16 18.06 9.84
N LYS A 400 14.97 17.47 9.54
CA LYS A 400 14.32 16.51 10.42
C LYS A 400 14.75 15.08 10.13
N HIS A 401 14.55 14.21 11.09
CA HIS A 401 14.96 12.80 11.02
C HIS A 401 13.73 11.90 11.00
N PHE A 402 13.42 11.31 9.85
CA PHE A 402 12.34 10.33 9.71
C PHE A 402 12.62 9.07 10.53
N GLN A 403 11.73 8.72 11.43
CA GLN A 403 11.86 7.53 12.27
C GLN A 403 11.03 6.36 11.77
N PHE A 404 9.76 6.60 11.48
CA PHE A 404 8.81 5.56 11.11
C PHE A 404 7.57 6.14 10.44
N GLY A 405 7.01 5.41 9.48
CA GLY A 405 5.72 5.73 8.88
C GLY A 405 4.92 4.48 8.58
N PHE A 406 3.58 4.59 8.67
CA PHE A 406 2.71 3.47 8.35
C PHE A 406 1.30 3.90 7.92
N GLU A 407 0.64 2.97 7.23
CA GLU A 407 -0.78 3.03 6.90
C GLU A 407 -1.54 1.93 7.66
N GLU A 408 -2.81 2.18 7.95
CA GLU A 408 -3.73 1.20 8.57
C GLU A 408 -3.85 -0.10 7.75
N SER A 409 -3.55 -0.02 6.48
CA SER A 409 -3.59 -1.14 5.51
C SER A 409 -2.32 -1.98 5.51
N TYR A 410 -1.68 -2.14 6.69
CA TYR A 410 -0.56 -3.06 6.93
C TYR A 410 0.75 -2.71 6.18
N GLY A 411 0.89 -1.47 5.75
CA GLY A 411 2.10 -0.96 5.12
C GLY A 411 2.95 -0.14 6.09
N TYR A 412 4.23 -0.45 6.20
CA TYR A 412 5.15 0.15 7.16
C TYR A 412 6.46 0.52 6.48
N LEU A 413 7.16 1.54 7.02
CA LEU A 413 8.48 1.96 6.56
C LEU A 413 9.31 2.52 7.73
N SER A 414 10.58 2.17 7.78
CA SER A 414 11.61 2.84 8.58
C SER A 414 12.86 3.04 7.74
N GLY A 415 13.60 4.11 8.01
CA GLY A 415 14.70 4.55 7.14
C GLY A 415 14.23 5.29 5.89
N THR A 416 15.18 5.93 5.18
CA THR A 416 14.88 6.83 4.07
C THR A 416 15.37 6.34 2.70
N SER A 417 16.02 5.18 2.65
CA SER A 417 16.57 4.62 1.41
C SER A 417 15.50 4.01 0.48
N VAL A 418 14.36 3.65 1.04
CA VAL A 418 13.15 3.20 0.35
C VAL A 418 12.07 4.28 0.50
N ARG A 419 11.21 4.46 -0.50
CA ARG A 419 10.16 5.51 -0.52
C ARG A 419 8.75 4.95 -0.72
N ASP A 420 8.60 3.67 -0.52
CA ASP A 420 7.31 2.96 -0.48
C ASP A 420 7.31 2.02 0.74
N LYS A 421 6.20 1.36 1.00
CA LYS A 421 6.06 0.36 2.05
C LYS A 421 7.12 -0.74 1.90
N ASP A 422 7.69 -1.15 3.01
CA ASP A 422 8.74 -2.18 3.06
C ASP A 422 8.40 -3.25 4.09
N ALA A 423 7.82 -4.37 3.61
CA ALA A 423 7.51 -5.48 4.49
C ALA A 423 8.77 -6.26 4.92
N VAL A 424 9.92 -6.10 4.25
CA VAL A 424 11.18 -6.73 4.64
C VAL A 424 11.74 -6.06 5.89
N VAL A 425 11.79 -4.71 5.91
CA VAL A 425 12.16 -3.96 7.12
C VAL A 425 11.14 -4.16 8.23
N ALA A 426 9.84 -4.18 7.89
CA ALA A 426 8.77 -4.39 8.87
C ALA A 426 8.89 -5.76 9.55
N ALA A 427 9.18 -6.83 8.81
CA ALA A 427 9.41 -8.17 9.36
C ALA A 427 10.58 -8.18 10.37
N MET A 428 11.68 -7.53 10.04
CA MET A 428 12.83 -7.39 10.91
C MET A 428 12.48 -6.63 12.20
N LEU A 429 11.78 -5.50 12.06
CA LEU A 429 11.37 -4.67 13.20
C LEU A 429 10.34 -5.35 14.10
N VAL A 430 9.37 -6.06 13.52
CA VAL A 430 8.39 -6.86 14.27
C VAL A 430 9.07 -7.98 15.07
N CYS A 431 10.04 -8.69 14.46
CA CYS A 431 10.79 -9.71 15.18
C CYS A 431 11.67 -9.10 16.28
N GLY A 432 12.29 -7.93 16.05
CA GLY A 432 13.04 -7.20 17.07
C GLY A 432 12.16 -6.71 18.22
N MET A 433 10.97 -6.20 17.92
CA MET A 433 9.95 -5.81 18.90
C MET A 433 9.48 -7.01 19.74
N ALA A 434 9.23 -8.14 19.12
CA ALA A 434 8.85 -9.37 19.82
C ALA A 434 9.99 -9.87 20.73
N ALA A 435 11.23 -9.89 20.23
CA ALA A 435 12.41 -10.24 21.02
C ALA A 435 12.55 -9.32 22.25
N GLN A 436 12.41 -8.01 22.10
CA GLN A 436 12.46 -7.07 23.22
C GLN A 436 11.32 -7.30 24.22
N SER A 437 10.10 -7.58 23.75
CA SER A 437 8.98 -7.87 24.64
C SER A 437 9.23 -9.13 25.46
N PHE A 438 9.67 -10.22 24.82
CA PHE A 438 9.95 -11.48 25.53
C PHE A 438 11.15 -11.37 26.47
N ASP A 439 12.15 -10.58 26.13
CA ASP A 439 13.28 -10.28 27.02
C ASP A 439 12.84 -9.55 28.31
N ARG A 440 11.75 -8.77 28.22
CA ARG A 440 11.09 -8.11 29.36
C ARG A 440 10.06 -9.01 30.08
N GLY A 441 9.83 -10.24 29.61
CA GLY A 441 8.79 -11.14 30.12
C GLY A 441 7.37 -10.75 29.69
N GLU A 442 7.22 -9.97 28.63
CA GLU A 442 5.94 -9.49 28.08
C GLU A 442 5.62 -10.23 26.78
N THR A 443 4.34 -10.54 26.54
CA THR A 443 3.83 -10.88 25.21
C THR A 443 3.60 -9.61 24.37
N LEU A 444 3.32 -9.76 23.06
CA LEU A 444 2.89 -8.62 22.24
C LEU A 444 1.53 -8.06 22.67
N PHE A 445 0.65 -8.88 23.25
CA PHE A 445 -0.61 -8.43 23.83
C PHE A 445 -0.38 -7.60 25.09
N ASP A 446 0.57 -8.00 25.94
CA ASP A 446 0.94 -7.21 27.13
C ASP A 446 1.55 -5.86 26.74
N ARG A 447 2.38 -5.82 25.67
CA ARG A 447 2.90 -4.58 25.11
C ARG A 447 1.76 -3.66 24.65
N LEU A 448 0.82 -4.17 23.85
CA LEU A 448 -0.30 -3.38 23.37
C LEU A 448 -1.17 -2.87 24.52
N GLU A 449 -1.45 -3.73 25.49
CA GLU A 449 -2.22 -3.36 26.69
C GLU A 449 -1.51 -2.28 27.52
N ARG A 450 -0.17 -2.35 27.64
CA ARG A 450 0.63 -1.32 28.31
C ARG A 450 0.51 0.04 27.59
N ILE A 451 0.55 0.05 26.25
CA ILE A 451 0.35 1.26 25.45
C ILE A 451 -1.06 1.80 25.67
N TYR A 452 -2.09 0.95 25.61
CA TYR A 452 -3.48 1.33 25.81
C TYR A 452 -3.75 1.89 27.21
N LYS A 453 -3.22 1.27 28.25
CA LYS A 453 -3.34 1.78 29.63
C LYS A 453 -2.74 3.18 29.79
N LYS A 454 -1.68 3.48 29.06
CA LYS A 454 -0.99 4.75 29.13
C LYS A 454 -1.64 5.84 28.30
N HIS A 455 -2.07 5.52 27.06
CA HIS A 455 -2.53 6.50 26.10
C HIS A 455 -4.04 6.49 25.84
N GLY A 456 -4.74 5.47 26.33
CA GLY A 456 -6.16 5.19 26.08
C GLY A 456 -6.34 4.03 25.11
N TYR A 457 -7.54 3.45 25.11
CA TYR A 457 -7.93 2.37 24.21
C TYR A 457 -8.45 2.94 22.90
N GLY A 458 -7.90 2.50 21.79
CA GLY A 458 -8.29 2.89 20.42
C GLY A 458 -8.70 1.68 19.60
N PHE A 459 -9.84 1.78 18.91
CA PHE A 459 -10.31 0.77 17.99
C PHE A 459 -10.71 1.41 16.67
N GLU A 460 -10.13 0.92 15.60
CA GLU A 460 -10.40 1.36 14.25
C GLU A 460 -11.01 0.22 13.44
N GLN A 461 -11.97 0.55 12.59
CA GLN A 461 -12.61 -0.36 11.64
C GLN A 461 -12.89 0.35 10.32
N ALA A 462 -13.16 -0.44 9.27
CA ALA A 462 -13.64 0.08 8.01
C ALA A 462 -14.83 -0.75 7.50
N VAL A 463 -15.80 -0.07 6.89
CA VAL A 463 -16.93 -0.68 6.17
C VAL A 463 -16.83 -0.28 4.71
N SER A 464 -17.09 -1.21 3.80
CA SER A 464 -17.04 -0.97 2.36
C SER A 464 -18.42 -1.19 1.74
N PHE A 465 -18.92 -0.20 1.01
CA PHE A 465 -20.10 -0.28 0.18
C PHE A 465 -19.66 -0.48 -1.27
N THR A 466 -19.90 -1.67 -1.80
CA THR A 466 -19.53 -2.01 -3.19
C THR A 466 -20.80 -1.94 -4.04
N LEU A 467 -20.75 -1.15 -5.11
CA LEU A 467 -21.83 -0.97 -6.08
C LEU A 467 -21.29 -1.34 -7.47
N GLU A 468 -22.04 -2.13 -8.22
CA GLU A 468 -21.56 -2.61 -9.51
C GLU A 468 -21.84 -1.64 -10.66
N GLY A 469 -20.94 -1.63 -11.63
CA GLY A 469 -21.11 -0.94 -12.90
C GLY A 469 -21.07 0.59 -12.84
N LYS A 470 -21.43 1.22 -13.95
CA LYS A 470 -21.45 2.68 -14.13
C LYS A 470 -22.43 3.36 -13.18
N GLU A 471 -23.61 2.79 -13.02
CA GLU A 471 -24.64 3.32 -12.10
C GLU A 471 -24.14 3.36 -10.65
N GLY A 472 -23.35 2.34 -10.24
CA GLY A 472 -22.73 2.31 -8.92
C GLY A 472 -21.73 3.46 -8.69
N ILE A 473 -20.92 3.79 -9.69
CA ILE A 473 -20.00 4.93 -9.64
C ILE A 473 -20.79 6.25 -9.50
N GLU A 474 -21.81 6.44 -10.32
CA GLU A 474 -22.66 7.64 -10.29
C GLU A 474 -23.35 7.83 -8.93
N LYS A 475 -23.86 6.76 -8.31
CA LYS A 475 -24.43 6.77 -6.97
C LYS A 475 -23.40 7.16 -5.90
N ILE A 476 -22.18 6.67 -5.97
CA ILE A 476 -21.11 7.04 -5.04
C ILE A 476 -20.79 8.54 -5.16
N VAL A 477 -20.67 9.05 -6.38
CA VAL A 477 -20.43 10.49 -6.62
C VAL A 477 -21.58 11.31 -6.04
N SER A 478 -22.82 10.95 -6.35
CA SER A 478 -24.02 11.64 -5.84
C SER A 478 -24.10 11.61 -4.31
N ALA A 479 -23.77 10.47 -3.68
CA ALA A 479 -23.76 10.35 -2.23
C ALA A 479 -22.72 11.29 -1.58
N MET A 480 -21.51 11.40 -2.14
CA MET A 480 -20.48 12.32 -1.65
C MET A 480 -20.90 13.79 -1.80
N GLU A 481 -21.53 14.15 -2.93
CA GLU A 481 -22.06 15.50 -3.13
C GLU A 481 -23.23 15.82 -2.19
N SER A 482 -24.12 14.85 -1.94
CA SER A 482 -25.21 15.00 -0.95
C SER A 482 -24.65 15.25 0.45
N MET A 483 -23.63 14.48 0.88
CA MET A 483 -22.97 14.69 2.18
C MET A 483 -22.34 16.08 2.30
N ARG A 484 -21.76 16.64 1.22
CA ARG A 484 -21.23 18.01 1.18
C ARG A 484 -22.33 19.05 1.25
N THR A 485 -23.43 18.83 0.54
CA THR A 485 -24.61 19.73 0.58
C THR A 485 -25.19 19.82 1.99
N ASP A 486 -25.29 18.68 2.68
CA ASP A 486 -25.75 18.65 4.07
C ASP A 486 -24.82 19.45 4.99
N LEU A 487 -23.49 19.27 4.80
CA LEU A 487 -22.47 20.01 5.55
C LEU A 487 -22.57 21.53 5.31
N GLU A 488 -22.77 21.97 4.08
CA GLU A 488 -22.90 23.39 3.73
C GLU A 488 -24.18 24.03 4.33
N ASN A 489 -25.21 23.22 4.54
CA ASN A 489 -26.46 23.65 5.17
C ASN A 489 -26.36 23.74 6.69
N CYS A 490 -25.32 23.15 7.33
CA CYS A 490 -25.09 23.29 8.75
C CYS A 490 -24.68 24.73 9.11
N LYS A 491 -25.48 25.41 9.92
CA LYS A 491 -25.25 26.81 10.35
C LYS A 491 -24.93 26.92 11.83
N SER A 492 -25.07 25.82 12.57
CA SER A 492 -24.87 25.78 14.02
C SER A 492 -24.34 24.43 14.50
N ALA A 493 -23.87 24.38 15.74
CA ALA A 493 -23.51 23.12 16.42
C ALA A 493 -24.69 22.14 16.50
N SER A 494 -25.92 22.65 16.65
CA SER A 494 -27.14 21.83 16.69
C SER A 494 -27.38 21.13 15.35
N ASP A 495 -27.17 21.83 14.21
CA ASP A 495 -27.27 21.22 12.88
C ASP A 495 -26.23 20.12 12.68
N ALA A 496 -24.99 20.39 13.11
CA ALA A 496 -23.90 19.42 13.03
C ALA A 496 -24.14 18.16 13.89
N GLN A 497 -24.71 18.31 15.08
CA GLN A 497 -25.12 17.19 15.93
C GLN A 497 -26.17 16.30 15.27
N ALA A 498 -27.08 16.90 14.51
CA ALA A 498 -28.13 16.17 13.78
C ALA A 498 -27.61 15.53 12.46
N LEU A 499 -26.43 15.93 11.99
CA LEU A 499 -25.95 15.65 10.64
C LEU A 499 -25.89 14.15 10.31
N ILE A 500 -25.37 13.33 11.23
CA ILE A 500 -25.26 11.88 11.05
C ILE A 500 -26.22 11.07 11.94
N GLY A 501 -27.16 11.76 12.61
CA GLY A 501 -28.18 11.13 13.44
C GLY A 501 -27.67 10.42 14.69
N GLY A 502 -26.52 10.84 15.22
CA GLY A 502 -25.85 10.14 16.34
C GLY A 502 -24.85 10.99 17.10
N PRO A 503 -23.56 10.57 17.15
CA PRO A 503 -22.55 11.27 17.94
C PRO A 503 -22.36 12.70 17.47
N SER A 504 -22.06 13.58 18.40
CA SER A 504 -21.84 15.00 18.11
C SER A 504 -20.70 15.19 17.13
N VAL A 505 -20.99 15.68 15.93
CA VAL A 505 -19.97 16.15 15.01
C VAL A 505 -19.44 17.49 15.51
N VAL A 506 -18.17 17.56 15.86
CA VAL A 506 -17.52 18.77 16.36
C VAL A 506 -16.79 19.55 15.26
N ALA A 507 -16.35 18.86 14.21
CA ALA A 507 -15.81 19.46 13.01
C ALA A 507 -15.89 18.50 11.82
N VAL A 508 -15.78 19.03 10.60
CA VAL A 508 -15.65 18.23 9.37
C VAL A 508 -14.52 18.80 8.51
N ARG A 509 -13.63 17.93 8.04
CA ARG A 509 -12.60 18.27 7.05
C ARG A 509 -13.07 17.83 5.67
N ASP A 510 -13.36 18.78 4.78
CA ASP A 510 -13.60 18.53 3.36
C ASP A 510 -12.33 18.77 2.56
N TYR A 511 -11.61 17.69 2.26
CA TYR A 511 -10.35 17.77 1.50
C TYR A 511 -10.56 18.13 0.02
N SER A 512 -11.76 17.94 -0.53
CA SER A 512 -12.07 18.37 -1.90
C SER A 512 -12.08 19.91 -2.03
N LYS A 513 -12.55 20.59 -0.97
CA LYS A 513 -12.61 22.05 -0.90
C LYS A 513 -11.43 22.68 -0.16
N SER A 514 -10.56 21.88 0.46
CA SER A 514 -9.48 22.32 1.35
C SER A 514 -9.98 23.12 2.54
N VAL A 515 -11.13 22.78 3.12
CA VAL A 515 -11.76 23.52 4.23
C VAL A 515 -12.08 22.59 5.40
N ARG A 516 -11.75 23.03 6.61
CA ARG A 516 -12.26 22.46 7.86
C ARG A 516 -13.34 23.36 8.43
N TYR A 517 -14.52 22.79 8.65
CA TYR A 517 -15.65 23.40 9.32
C TYR A 517 -15.61 23.02 10.79
N ASP A 518 -15.60 24.00 11.69
CA ASP A 518 -15.57 23.81 13.15
C ASP A 518 -16.91 24.23 13.76
N PHE A 519 -17.56 23.30 14.44
CA PHE A 519 -18.88 23.43 15.05
C PHE A 519 -18.80 23.45 16.58
N SER A 520 -17.61 23.57 17.18
CA SER A 520 -17.43 23.55 18.64
C SER A 520 -17.91 24.81 19.36
N GLY A 521 -18.18 25.91 18.64
CA GLY A 521 -18.65 27.18 19.16
C GLY A 521 -20.07 27.52 18.74
N ASP A 522 -20.53 28.73 19.12
CA ASP A 522 -21.87 29.24 18.77
C ASP A 522 -22.02 29.52 17.25
N GLU A 523 -20.93 29.84 16.60
CA GLU A 523 -20.86 30.12 15.16
C GLU A 523 -19.94 29.10 14.47
N VAL A 524 -20.29 28.73 13.23
CA VAL A 524 -19.45 27.88 12.40
C VAL A 524 -18.21 28.64 11.97
N LYS A 525 -17.03 28.15 12.34
CA LYS A 525 -15.74 28.70 11.89
C LYS A 525 -15.16 27.81 10.79
N THR A 526 -14.46 28.44 9.86
CA THR A 526 -13.74 27.74 8.80
C THR A 526 -12.25 28.00 8.87
N SER A 527 -11.45 27.00 8.53
CA SER A 527 -9.99 27.12 8.36
C SER A 527 -9.53 26.34 7.14
N GLU A 528 -8.41 26.75 6.58
CA GLU A 528 -7.82 26.08 5.42
C GLU A 528 -7.13 24.77 5.84
N LEU A 529 -7.26 23.73 4.99
CA LEU A 529 -6.52 22.48 5.09
C LEU A 529 -5.31 22.52 4.17
N THR A 530 -4.15 22.14 4.70
CA THR A 530 -2.86 22.17 3.99
C THR A 530 -2.56 20.91 3.18
N LEU A 531 -3.25 19.80 3.44
CA LEU A 531 -3.09 18.58 2.66
C LEU A 531 -3.67 18.72 1.25
N PRO A 532 -3.15 17.97 0.26
CA PRO A 532 -3.63 18.02 -1.11
C PRO A 532 -5.13 17.79 -1.25
N LYS A 533 -5.74 18.34 -2.32
CA LYS A 533 -7.15 18.09 -2.61
C LYS A 533 -7.42 16.61 -2.87
N SER A 534 -8.48 16.09 -2.25
CA SER A 534 -8.91 14.70 -2.41
C SER A 534 -10.41 14.57 -2.14
N ASN A 535 -11.07 13.63 -2.78
CA ASN A 535 -12.50 13.37 -2.54
C ASN A 535 -12.71 12.62 -1.21
N VAL A 536 -12.45 13.30 -0.09
CA VAL A 536 -12.51 12.76 1.28
C VAL A 536 -13.26 13.72 2.18
N LEU A 537 -14.16 13.17 3.01
CA LEU A 537 -14.81 13.86 4.12
C LEU A 537 -14.43 13.16 5.42
N LEU A 538 -13.80 13.88 6.34
CA LEU A 538 -13.47 13.37 7.67
C LEU A 538 -14.26 14.14 8.72
N TYR A 539 -15.12 13.41 9.43
CA TYR A 539 -15.95 13.91 10.54
C TYR A 539 -15.17 13.72 11.84
N GLU A 540 -14.83 14.81 12.51
CA GLU A 540 -14.31 14.80 13.87
C GLU A 540 -15.50 14.70 14.82
N LEU A 541 -15.51 13.68 15.66
CA LEU A 541 -16.62 13.40 16.56
C LEU A 541 -16.23 13.80 17.99
N GLY A 542 -17.21 14.15 18.79
CA GLY A 542 -17.02 14.25 20.23
C GLY A 542 -16.57 12.88 20.78
N GLY A 543 -16.33 12.77 22.04
CA GLY A 543 -15.98 11.50 22.68
C GLY A 543 -15.14 11.72 23.92
N ASP A 544 -14.85 10.63 24.65
CA ASP A 544 -14.13 10.70 25.94
C ASP A 544 -12.76 11.39 25.80
N LYS A 545 -12.02 11.07 24.74
CA LYS A 545 -10.69 11.64 24.46
C LYS A 545 -10.70 12.81 23.48
N GLY A 546 -11.85 13.14 22.87
CA GLY A 546 -11.93 14.13 21.80
C GLY A 546 -11.18 13.74 20.52
N LEU A 547 -10.93 12.44 20.32
CA LEU A 547 -10.14 11.90 19.22
C LEU A 547 -10.97 11.06 18.24
N ASP A 548 -12.27 10.89 18.51
CA ASP A 548 -13.14 10.04 17.68
C ASP A 548 -13.35 10.66 16.31
N TRP A 549 -13.40 9.79 15.29
CA TRP A 549 -13.59 10.23 13.91
C TRP A 549 -14.28 9.18 13.05
N ALA A 550 -14.92 9.64 11.98
CA ALA A 550 -15.36 8.82 10.86
C ALA A 550 -14.91 9.46 9.55
N CYS A 551 -14.52 8.67 8.55
CA CYS A 551 -14.02 9.19 7.28
C CYS A 551 -14.66 8.49 6.10
N ALA A 552 -15.31 9.25 5.21
CA ALA A 552 -15.88 8.77 3.96
C ALA A 552 -14.90 9.02 2.80
N ARG A 553 -14.57 7.95 2.05
CA ARG A 553 -13.64 8.01 0.93
C ARG A 553 -14.03 7.03 -0.17
N PRO A 554 -14.35 7.53 -1.39
CA PRO A 554 -14.48 6.67 -2.57
C PRO A 554 -13.15 6.01 -2.94
N SER A 555 -13.20 4.77 -3.44
CA SER A 555 -12.04 4.14 -4.05
C SER A 555 -11.72 4.80 -5.39
N GLY A 556 -10.43 5.00 -5.69
CA GLY A 556 -10.00 5.53 -6.98
C GLY A 556 -9.98 4.50 -8.11
N THR A 557 -10.11 3.20 -7.79
CA THR A 557 -9.91 2.11 -8.77
C THR A 557 -11.08 1.14 -8.86
N GLU A 558 -12.02 1.20 -7.92
CA GLU A 558 -13.16 0.28 -7.83
C GLU A 558 -14.43 1.06 -7.47
N PRO A 559 -15.62 0.62 -7.88
CA PRO A 559 -16.88 1.26 -7.51
C PRO A 559 -17.24 0.95 -6.05
N LYS A 560 -16.42 1.49 -5.13
CA LYS A 560 -16.53 1.29 -3.69
C LYS A 560 -16.48 2.63 -2.96
N LEU A 561 -17.35 2.80 -1.95
CA LEU A 561 -17.24 3.83 -0.94
C LEU A 561 -16.81 3.17 0.37
N LYS A 562 -15.67 3.59 0.90
CA LYS A 562 -15.15 3.12 2.19
C LYS A 562 -15.46 4.15 3.27
N ILE A 563 -15.94 3.66 4.40
CA ILE A 563 -16.08 4.46 5.62
C ILE A 563 -15.15 3.87 6.67
N TYR A 564 -14.26 4.69 7.16
CA TYR A 564 -13.32 4.35 8.23
C TYR A 564 -13.81 4.97 9.54
N PHE A 565 -13.52 4.32 10.65
CA PHE A 565 -13.88 4.74 11.99
C PHE A 565 -12.68 4.61 12.93
N GLY A 566 -12.53 5.55 13.84
CA GLY A 566 -11.60 5.46 14.96
C GLY A 566 -12.25 6.01 16.22
N ILE A 567 -12.34 5.19 17.25
CA ILE A 567 -12.98 5.52 18.54
C ILE A 567 -12.01 5.28 19.68
N TYR A 568 -11.92 6.25 20.57
CA TYR A 568 -10.93 6.29 21.64
C TYR A 568 -11.57 6.58 22.99
N ASP A 569 -11.25 5.77 24.00
CA ASP A 569 -11.83 5.84 25.35
C ASP A 569 -10.78 5.54 26.42
N SER A 570 -11.07 5.91 27.64
CA SER A 570 -10.25 5.54 28.80
C SER A 570 -10.39 4.05 29.17
N THR A 571 -11.41 3.37 28.62
CA THR A 571 -11.69 1.95 28.86
C THR A 571 -11.91 1.19 27.53
N GLU A 572 -11.49 -0.07 27.52
CA GLU A 572 -11.70 -0.96 26.36
C GLU A 572 -13.18 -1.14 26.03
N ALA A 573 -14.00 -1.38 27.06
CA ALA A 573 -15.44 -1.61 26.90
C ALA A 573 -16.16 -0.36 26.35
N GLY A 574 -15.77 0.83 26.84
CA GLY A 574 -16.30 2.10 26.36
C GLY A 574 -16.00 2.32 24.88
N ALA A 575 -14.73 2.15 24.48
CA ALA A 575 -14.31 2.30 23.09
C ALA A 575 -15.04 1.33 22.15
N LYS A 576 -15.13 0.04 22.49
CA LYS A 576 -15.82 -0.97 21.68
C LYS A 576 -17.33 -0.70 21.55
N SER A 577 -18.01 -0.36 22.64
CA SER A 577 -19.45 -0.07 22.62
C SER A 577 -19.77 1.15 21.75
N ARG A 578 -18.96 2.21 21.87
CA ARG A 578 -19.14 3.42 21.05
C ARG A 578 -18.81 3.19 19.59
N LEU A 579 -17.79 2.38 19.28
CA LEU A 579 -17.45 2.03 17.91
C LEU A 579 -18.63 1.40 17.17
N GLU A 580 -19.29 0.41 17.78
CA GLU A 580 -20.46 -0.25 17.16
C GLU A 580 -21.61 0.74 16.94
N ALA A 581 -21.89 1.63 17.90
CA ALA A 581 -22.92 2.64 17.77
C ALA A 581 -22.61 3.65 16.63
N VAL A 582 -21.39 4.17 16.58
CA VAL A 582 -20.96 5.11 15.51
C VAL A 582 -20.98 4.43 14.14
N LYS A 583 -20.53 3.18 14.06
CA LYS A 583 -20.54 2.40 12.83
C LYS A 583 -21.95 2.20 12.29
N GLU A 584 -22.89 1.81 13.13
CA GLU A 584 -24.31 1.64 12.75
C GLU A 584 -24.90 2.94 12.22
N GLN A 585 -24.73 4.04 12.94
CA GLN A 585 -25.30 5.34 12.59
C GLN A 585 -24.70 5.90 11.28
N MET A 586 -23.37 5.89 11.16
CA MET A 586 -22.71 6.39 9.97
C MET A 586 -22.98 5.50 8.74
N SER A 587 -23.11 4.19 8.93
CA SER A 587 -23.50 3.27 7.85
C SER A 587 -24.92 3.59 7.37
N ALA A 588 -25.88 3.78 8.27
CA ALA A 588 -27.22 4.16 7.92
C ALA A 588 -27.30 5.53 7.20
N PHE A 589 -26.49 6.51 7.65
CA PHE A 589 -26.36 7.83 7.01
C PHE A 589 -25.87 7.72 5.55
N VAL A 590 -24.89 6.86 5.30
CA VAL A 590 -24.33 6.63 3.96
C VAL A 590 -25.28 5.81 3.08
N GLU A 591 -25.86 4.73 3.61
CA GLU A 591 -26.82 3.88 2.86
C GLU A 591 -28.05 4.66 2.37
N ALA A 592 -28.53 5.61 3.17
CA ALA A 592 -29.65 6.47 2.76
C ALA A 592 -29.33 7.33 1.52
N ARG A 593 -28.04 7.60 1.25
CA ARG A 593 -27.58 8.41 0.11
C ARG A 593 -27.08 7.58 -1.09
N LEU A 594 -26.89 6.29 -0.89
CA LEU A 594 -26.55 5.34 -1.95
C LEU A 594 -27.77 4.72 -2.64
N LYS A 595 -28.95 4.91 -2.06
CA LYS A 595 -30.25 4.46 -2.64
C LYS A 595 -30.68 5.38 -3.76
#